data_c3ba7e25093091d91db33c67789399ac
#
_entry.id   c3ba7e25093091d91db33c67789399ac
#
_cell.length_a   1.000
_cell.length_b   1.000
_cell.length_c   1.000
_cell.angle_alpha   90.00
_cell.angle_beta   90.00
_cell.angle_gamma   90.00
#
_symmetry.space_group_name_H-M   'P 1'
#
loop_
_entity.id
_entity.type
_entity.pdbx_description
1 polymer ?
#
loop_
_entity_poly.entity_id
_entity_poly.type
_entity_poly.pdbx_seq_one_letter_code
_entity_poly.pdbx_strand_id
1 'polypeptide(L)'
;MFEFFKDELLEFKKLKTPALVQDFLNSIPFNFEIDGVDTVKSPLRVLRENNAHCIEGAILGAYILSLHGHPPLLLHLEAHKKGKLRDWDHVVVPFKIDGLWGALSKTNHAVLRYREPVYRDIRELVMSYFHEYFTDDGKKTLRRYSVPLNLGKTFDDTWHISQADLWGIDEELDKIKHFDIMSKQSIAKLRLADKIEREAGQIVEWKK
;
A
#
# COMPACT_ATOMS: atom_id res chain seq x y z
N MET A 1 -14.88 -22.24 15.36
CA MET A 1 -13.69 -21.77 14.63
C MET A 1 -13.76 -20.29 14.24
N PHE A 2 -14.89 -19.61 14.34
CA PHE A 2 -15.10 -18.25 13.81
C PHE A 2 -15.63 -17.22 14.82
N GLU A 3 -15.67 -17.55 16.11
CA GLU A 3 -16.07 -16.56 17.14
C GLU A 3 -15.07 -15.42 17.29
N PHE A 4 -13.79 -15.68 17.10
CA PHE A 4 -12.73 -14.69 17.22
C PHE A 4 -12.78 -13.59 16.15
N PHE A 5 -13.33 -13.89 14.96
CA PHE A 5 -13.44 -12.92 13.86
C PHE A 5 -14.76 -12.11 13.90
N LYS A 6 -15.65 -12.43 14.82
CA LYS A 6 -16.97 -11.81 14.90
C LYS A 6 -16.92 -10.43 15.54
N ASP A 7 -16.08 -10.26 16.55
CA ASP A 7 -15.95 -8.98 17.26
C ASP A 7 -15.16 -7.98 16.41
N GLU A 8 -14.08 -8.42 15.74
CA GLU A 8 -13.31 -7.61 14.81
C GLU A 8 -14.18 -7.18 13.61
N LEU A 9 -15.03 -8.06 13.09
CA LEU A 9 -15.99 -7.70 12.05
C LEU A 9 -16.97 -6.61 12.50
N LEU A 10 -17.37 -6.60 13.77
CA LEU A 10 -18.23 -5.55 14.31
C LEU A 10 -17.49 -4.21 14.37
N GLU A 11 -16.22 -4.22 14.75
CA GLU A 11 -15.38 -3.00 14.74
C GLU A 11 -15.17 -2.50 13.29
N PHE A 12 -14.87 -3.38 12.34
CA PHE A 12 -14.69 -2.99 10.93
C PHE A 12 -15.96 -2.38 10.33
N LYS A 13 -17.14 -2.87 10.72
CA LYS A 13 -18.43 -2.27 10.30
C LYS A 13 -18.65 -0.85 10.81
N LYS A 14 -17.91 -0.40 11.82
CA LYS A 14 -17.93 1.00 12.30
C LYS A 14 -17.05 1.90 11.45
N LEU A 15 -16.05 1.37 10.74
CA LEU A 15 -15.11 2.10 9.88
C LEU A 15 -15.73 2.42 8.52
N LYS A 16 -16.79 3.24 8.52
CA LYS A 16 -17.68 3.46 7.37
C LYS A 16 -17.08 4.32 6.25
N THR A 17 -15.95 4.94 6.47
CA THR A 17 -15.31 5.82 5.47
C THR A 17 -13.85 5.43 5.28
N PRO A 18 -13.26 5.66 4.09
CA PRO A 18 -11.83 5.42 3.87
C PRO A 18 -10.94 6.15 4.89
N ALA A 19 -11.30 7.35 5.31
CA ALA A 19 -10.54 8.08 6.33
C ALA A 19 -10.50 7.32 7.66
N LEU A 20 -11.62 6.79 8.15
CA LEU A 20 -11.66 5.96 9.37
C LEU A 20 -10.87 4.66 9.21
N VAL A 21 -10.89 4.05 8.02
CA VAL A 21 -10.04 2.88 7.73
C VAL A 21 -8.56 3.26 7.77
N GLN A 22 -8.20 4.42 7.21
CA GLN A 22 -6.82 4.91 7.27
C GLN A 22 -6.36 5.17 8.72
N ASP A 23 -7.19 5.80 9.56
CA ASP A 23 -6.88 6.04 10.96
C ASP A 23 -6.65 4.71 11.70
N PHE A 24 -7.47 3.70 11.42
CA PHE A 24 -7.29 2.36 11.96
C PHE A 24 -5.96 1.73 11.50
N LEU A 25 -5.62 1.80 10.20
CA LEU A 25 -4.34 1.30 9.70
C LEU A 25 -3.14 2.01 10.33
N ASN A 26 -3.25 3.32 10.60
CA ASN A 26 -2.20 4.09 11.27
C ASN A 26 -2.01 3.65 12.73
N SER A 27 -3.07 3.19 13.41
CA SER A 27 -2.96 2.70 14.80
C SER A 27 -2.21 1.36 14.94
N ILE A 28 -2.08 0.60 13.85
CA ILE A 28 -1.36 -0.68 13.83
C ILE A 28 0.15 -0.40 13.74
N PRO A 29 1.01 -0.94 14.63
CA PRO A 29 2.46 -0.81 14.53
C PRO A 29 3.02 -1.30 13.21
N PHE A 30 4.15 -0.70 12.79
CA PHE A 30 4.81 -1.13 11.56
C PHE A 30 5.52 -2.48 11.74
N ASN A 31 5.35 -3.40 10.79
CA ASN A 31 6.06 -4.67 10.73
C ASN A 31 7.46 -4.44 10.15
N PHE A 32 8.50 -4.55 10.98
CA PHE A 32 9.89 -4.37 10.59
C PHE A 32 10.59 -5.65 10.15
N GLU A 33 9.88 -6.79 10.14
CA GLU A 33 10.46 -8.08 9.77
C GLU A 33 11.78 -8.34 10.53
N ILE A 34 11.73 -8.19 11.85
CA ILE A 34 12.91 -8.15 12.74
C ILE A 34 13.78 -9.40 12.59
N ASP A 35 13.17 -10.55 12.35
CA ASP A 35 13.86 -11.84 12.20
C ASP A 35 14.42 -12.05 10.79
N GLY A 36 14.30 -11.05 9.90
CA GLY A 36 14.73 -11.12 8.49
C GLY A 36 13.89 -12.10 7.65
N VAL A 37 12.68 -12.42 8.11
CA VAL A 37 11.72 -13.26 7.39
C VAL A 37 10.65 -12.34 6.81
N ASP A 38 10.63 -12.25 5.48
CA ASP A 38 9.60 -11.52 4.76
C ASP A 38 8.23 -12.17 4.98
N THR A 39 7.16 -11.37 5.09
CA THR A 39 5.80 -11.86 5.31
C THR A 39 4.80 -11.17 4.38
N VAL A 40 3.68 -11.85 4.09
CA VAL A 40 2.50 -11.28 3.43
C VAL A 40 1.27 -11.73 4.22
N LYS A 41 1.04 -11.11 5.36
CA LYS A 41 0.01 -11.54 6.31
C LYS A 41 -1.39 -11.26 5.80
N SER A 42 -2.29 -12.20 6.11
CA SER A 42 -3.71 -11.99 5.94
C SER A 42 -4.27 -10.93 6.91
N PRO A 43 -5.45 -10.36 6.67
CA PRO A 43 -6.16 -9.52 7.63
C PRO A 43 -6.26 -10.13 9.03
N LEU A 44 -6.58 -11.41 9.13
CA LEU A 44 -6.64 -12.12 10.41
C LEU A 44 -5.30 -12.14 11.13
N ARG A 45 -4.20 -12.42 10.41
CA ARG A 45 -2.85 -12.44 11.01
C ARG A 45 -2.37 -11.05 11.42
N VAL A 46 -2.65 -10.02 10.62
CA VAL A 46 -2.34 -8.63 10.99
C VAL A 46 -2.98 -8.26 12.33
N LEU A 47 -4.25 -8.62 12.54
CA LEU A 47 -4.94 -8.34 13.80
C LEU A 47 -4.34 -9.11 14.98
N ARG A 48 -4.05 -10.40 14.79
CA ARG A 48 -3.49 -11.26 15.85
C ARG A 48 -2.07 -10.87 16.25
N GLU A 49 -1.25 -10.54 15.28
CA GLU A 49 0.17 -10.19 15.47
C GLU A 49 0.33 -8.68 15.73
N ASN A 50 -0.72 -7.89 15.53
CA ASN A 50 -0.80 -6.46 15.75
C ASN A 50 0.36 -5.68 15.12
N ASN A 51 0.73 -6.02 13.89
CA ASN A 51 1.69 -5.26 13.09
C ASN A 51 1.48 -5.53 11.59
N ALA A 52 1.80 -4.53 10.75
CA ALA A 52 1.70 -4.64 9.30
C ALA A 52 2.72 -3.73 8.60
N HIS A 53 3.30 -4.19 7.49
CA HIS A 53 3.95 -3.32 6.52
C HIS A 53 3.01 -2.99 5.34
N CYS A 54 3.52 -2.41 4.25
CA CYS A 54 2.69 -1.80 3.21
C CYS A 54 1.68 -2.76 2.57
N ILE A 55 2.11 -3.94 2.09
CA ILE A 55 1.20 -4.89 1.42
C ILE A 55 0.20 -5.50 2.39
N GLU A 56 0.62 -5.82 3.61
CA GLU A 56 -0.24 -6.38 4.66
C GLU A 56 -1.33 -5.39 5.08
N GLY A 57 -0.94 -4.13 5.30
CA GLY A 57 -1.88 -3.05 5.58
C GLY A 57 -2.80 -2.75 4.39
N ALA A 58 -2.31 -2.88 3.15
CA ALA A 58 -3.13 -2.72 1.95
C ALA A 58 -4.15 -3.86 1.82
N ILE A 59 -3.75 -5.12 2.05
CA ILE A 59 -4.67 -6.26 2.02
C ILE A 59 -5.77 -6.10 3.09
N LEU A 60 -5.40 -5.71 4.32
CA LEU A 60 -6.36 -5.43 5.40
C LEU A 60 -7.29 -4.26 5.05
N GLY A 61 -6.76 -3.16 4.56
CA GLY A 61 -7.55 -1.99 4.17
C GLY A 61 -8.53 -2.30 3.04
N ALA A 62 -8.10 -3.06 2.02
CA ALA A 62 -8.95 -3.54 0.93
C ALA A 62 -10.09 -4.43 1.44
N TYR A 63 -9.80 -5.33 2.41
CA TYR A 63 -10.82 -6.15 3.05
C TYR A 63 -11.85 -5.28 3.79
N ILE A 64 -11.42 -4.35 4.64
CA ILE A 64 -12.34 -3.49 5.39
C ILE A 64 -13.22 -2.66 4.44
N LEU A 65 -12.63 -2.06 3.41
CA LEU A 65 -13.40 -1.32 2.40
C LEU A 65 -14.42 -2.19 1.68
N SER A 66 -14.12 -3.48 1.45
CA SER A 66 -15.06 -4.41 0.81
C SER A 66 -16.33 -4.63 1.63
N LEU A 67 -16.26 -4.57 2.96
CA LEU A 67 -17.41 -4.66 3.84
C LEU A 67 -18.37 -3.46 3.72
N HIS A 68 -17.90 -2.37 3.10
CA HIS A 68 -18.64 -1.14 2.86
C HIS A 68 -18.97 -0.92 1.37
N GLY A 69 -18.86 -1.98 0.55
CA GLY A 69 -19.28 -1.95 -0.85
C GLY A 69 -18.24 -1.44 -1.84
N HIS A 70 -17.01 -1.13 -1.40
CA HIS A 70 -15.91 -0.87 -2.31
C HIS A 70 -15.31 -2.19 -2.82
N PRO A 71 -14.88 -2.28 -4.09
CA PRO A 71 -14.13 -3.45 -4.55
C PRO A 71 -12.78 -3.54 -3.80
N PRO A 72 -12.33 -4.75 -3.37
CA PRO A 72 -11.05 -4.92 -2.68
C PRO A 72 -9.89 -4.82 -3.68
N LEU A 73 -9.43 -3.60 -3.94
CA LEU A 73 -8.40 -3.29 -4.92
C LEU A 73 -7.05 -3.10 -4.27
N LEU A 74 -6.00 -3.61 -4.92
CA LEU A 74 -4.61 -3.27 -4.63
C LEU A 74 -3.99 -2.59 -5.85
N LEU A 75 -3.12 -1.62 -5.63
CA LEU A 75 -2.36 -0.92 -6.66
C LEU A 75 -0.87 -0.96 -6.30
N HIS A 76 -0.07 -1.58 -7.17
CA HIS A 76 1.36 -1.71 -7.00
C HIS A 76 2.08 -0.48 -7.59
N LEU A 77 2.92 0.14 -6.77
CA LEU A 77 3.84 1.22 -7.13
C LEU A 77 5.24 0.65 -7.20
N GLU A 78 5.72 0.39 -8.43
CA GLU A 78 7.00 -0.27 -8.66
C GLU A 78 8.14 0.74 -8.69
N ALA A 79 9.10 0.54 -7.82
CA ALA A 79 10.31 1.34 -7.73
C ALA A 79 11.44 0.83 -8.65
N HIS A 80 12.54 1.57 -8.69
CA HIS A 80 13.74 1.12 -9.38
C HIS A 80 14.48 0.03 -8.59
N LYS A 81 14.60 -1.17 -9.18
CA LYS A 81 15.17 -2.38 -8.52
C LYS A 81 16.61 -2.71 -8.94
N LYS A 82 17.27 -1.93 -9.80
CA LYS A 82 18.55 -2.33 -10.44
C LYS A 82 19.77 -1.62 -9.86
N GLY A 83 20.86 -2.38 -9.65
CA GLY A 83 22.17 -1.86 -9.27
C GLY A 83 22.20 -1.26 -7.87
N LYS A 84 23.02 -0.21 -7.69
CA LYS A 84 23.17 0.50 -6.42
C LYS A 84 21.96 1.39 -6.07
N LEU A 85 21.12 1.70 -7.06
CA LEU A 85 19.89 2.47 -6.89
C LEU A 85 18.72 1.47 -6.70
N ARG A 86 18.64 0.82 -5.56
CA ARG A 86 17.51 -0.04 -5.21
C ARG A 86 16.60 0.70 -4.24
N ASP A 87 15.31 0.68 -4.52
CA ASP A 87 14.28 1.15 -3.61
C ASP A 87 13.17 0.11 -3.49
N TRP A 88 12.34 0.24 -2.47
CA TRP A 88 11.26 -0.70 -2.19
C TRP A 88 9.99 -0.32 -2.95
N ASP A 89 9.28 -1.33 -3.41
CA ASP A 89 7.94 -1.14 -3.94
C ASP A 89 6.97 -0.75 -2.82
N HIS A 90 5.85 -0.19 -3.20
CA HIS A 90 4.79 0.14 -2.26
C HIS A 90 3.44 -0.30 -2.81
N VAL A 91 2.57 -0.79 -1.92
CA VAL A 91 1.22 -1.21 -2.28
C VAL A 91 0.22 -0.31 -1.56
N VAL A 92 -0.72 0.25 -2.31
CA VAL A 92 -1.80 1.10 -1.80
C VAL A 92 -3.17 0.52 -2.17
N VAL A 93 -4.22 0.97 -1.49
CA VAL A 93 -5.60 0.56 -1.75
C VAL A 93 -6.33 1.69 -2.47
N PRO A 94 -6.47 1.66 -3.79
CA PRO A 94 -7.25 2.67 -4.49
C PRO A 94 -8.74 2.48 -4.20
N PHE A 95 -9.43 3.56 -3.90
CA PHE A 95 -10.87 3.59 -3.74
C PHE A 95 -11.48 4.75 -4.53
N LYS A 96 -12.80 4.76 -4.70
CA LYS A 96 -13.49 5.79 -5.49
C LYS A 96 -14.68 6.34 -4.72
N ILE A 97 -14.77 7.68 -4.63
CA ILE A 97 -15.92 8.41 -4.09
C ILE A 97 -16.30 9.50 -5.09
N ASP A 98 -17.58 9.60 -5.41
CA ASP A 98 -18.13 10.60 -6.35
C ASP A 98 -17.39 10.66 -7.70
N GLY A 99 -16.94 9.49 -8.15
CA GLY A 99 -16.22 9.38 -9.43
C GLY A 99 -14.72 9.68 -9.35
N LEU A 100 -14.19 10.14 -8.24
CA LEU A 100 -12.77 10.47 -8.03
C LEU A 100 -12.04 9.41 -7.23
N TRP A 101 -10.75 9.22 -7.54
CA TRP A 101 -9.89 8.25 -6.90
C TRP A 101 -9.16 8.84 -5.69
N GLY A 102 -9.05 8.04 -4.61
CA GLY A 102 -8.19 8.22 -3.47
C GLY A 102 -7.44 6.92 -3.17
N ALA A 103 -6.60 6.91 -2.14
CA ALA A 103 -5.90 5.70 -1.73
C ALA A 103 -5.65 5.63 -0.23
N LEU A 104 -5.86 4.43 0.37
CA LEU A 104 -5.30 4.08 1.67
C LEU A 104 -3.83 3.68 1.49
N SER A 105 -3.02 3.94 2.50
CA SER A 105 -1.61 3.59 2.49
C SER A 105 -1.11 3.25 3.89
N LYS A 106 -0.43 2.11 4.04
CA LYS A 106 0.31 1.77 5.26
C LYS A 106 1.79 2.01 5.03
N THR A 107 2.33 3.03 5.67
CA THR A 107 3.76 3.38 5.62
C THR A 107 4.25 3.73 7.01
N ASN A 108 5.55 3.58 7.25
CA ASN A 108 6.20 4.05 8.47
C ASN A 108 6.70 5.50 8.34
N HIS A 109 6.77 6.02 7.12
CA HIS A 109 7.34 7.34 6.84
C HIS A 109 6.29 8.44 6.79
N ALA A 110 6.71 9.68 6.98
CA ALA A 110 5.86 10.87 6.83
C ALA A 110 5.38 11.09 5.39
N VAL A 111 5.98 10.41 4.44
CA VAL A 111 5.65 10.41 2.99
C VAL A 111 4.89 9.14 2.59
N LEU A 112 4.36 9.11 1.36
CA LEU A 112 3.61 7.98 0.77
C LEU A 112 2.33 7.62 1.55
N ARG A 113 1.69 8.59 2.17
CA ARG A 113 0.50 8.41 3.01
C ARG A 113 -0.80 8.45 2.21
N TYR A 114 -1.92 8.43 2.93
CA TYR A 114 -3.29 8.55 2.42
C TYR A 114 -3.44 9.63 1.34
N ARG A 115 -4.28 9.36 0.35
CA ARG A 115 -4.68 10.33 -0.66
C ARG A 115 -6.19 10.49 -0.65
N GLU A 116 -6.64 11.74 -0.53
CA GLU A 116 -8.05 12.11 -0.65
C GLU A 116 -8.60 11.75 -2.04
N PRO A 117 -9.92 11.47 -2.18
CA PRO A 117 -10.55 11.13 -3.45
C PRO A 117 -10.74 12.37 -4.33
N VAL A 118 -9.64 12.88 -4.90
CA VAL A 118 -9.61 14.08 -5.75
C VAL A 118 -9.01 13.81 -7.13
N TYR A 119 -8.52 12.61 -7.41
CA TYR A 119 -7.83 12.25 -8.65
C TYR A 119 -8.80 11.67 -9.67
N ARG A 120 -8.74 12.12 -10.92
CA ARG A 120 -9.65 11.72 -12.02
C ARG A 120 -9.39 10.30 -12.52
N ASP A 121 -8.14 9.87 -12.50
CA ASP A 121 -7.72 8.55 -12.94
C ASP A 121 -6.58 7.98 -12.08
N ILE A 122 -6.27 6.69 -12.30
CA ILE A 122 -5.22 5.98 -11.54
C ILE A 122 -3.84 6.60 -11.78
N ARG A 123 -3.54 7.08 -12.99
CA ARG A 123 -2.26 7.70 -13.26
C ARG A 123 -2.08 9.01 -12.49
N GLU A 124 -3.12 9.84 -12.41
CA GLU A 124 -3.11 11.08 -11.64
C GLU A 124 -2.88 10.77 -10.15
N LEU A 125 -3.58 9.77 -9.60
CA LEU A 125 -3.36 9.28 -8.23
C LEU A 125 -1.91 8.82 -8.01
N VAL A 126 -1.35 8.00 -8.90
CA VAL A 126 0.04 7.51 -8.82
C VAL A 126 1.04 8.67 -8.86
N MET A 127 0.81 9.66 -9.73
CA MET A 127 1.71 10.81 -9.84
C MET A 127 1.73 11.68 -8.59
N SER A 128 0.72 11.62 -7.72
CA SER A 128 0.74 12.29 -6.41
C SER A 128 1.80 11.73 -5.46
N TYR A 129 2.22 10.48 -5.66
CA TYR A 129 3.30 9.84 -4.89
C TYR A 129 4.69 10.09 -5.48
N PHE A 130 4.80 10.50 -6.75
CA PHE A 130 6.06 10.56 -7.48
C PHE A 130 7.13 11.39 -6.79
N HIS A 131 6.79 12.57 -6.26
CA HIS A 131 7.74 13.47 -5.64
C HIS A 131 8.21 13.01 -4.27
N GLU A 132 7.42 12.17 -3.61
CA GLU A 132 7.71 11.59 -2.30
C GLU A 132 8.51 10.27 -2.39
N TYR A 133 8.68 9.73 -3.61
CA TYR A 133 9.29 8.43 -3.86
C TYR A 133 10.77 8.60 -4.26
N PHE A 134 11.65 8.56 -3.28
CA PHE A 134 13.09 8.80 -3.47
C PHE A 134 13.94 8.08 -2.42
N THR A 135 15.19 7.78 -2.77
CA THR A 135 16.20 7.23 -1.85
C THR A 135 16.82 8.31 -0.96
N ASP A 136 17.56 7.92 0.08
CA ASP A 136 18.23 8.83 1.01
C ASP A 136 19.16 9.86 0.33
N ASP A 137 19.74 9.50 -0.82
CA ASP A 137 20.53 10.42 -1.64
C ASP A 137 19.69 11.32 -2.58
N GLY A 138 18.36 11.21 -2.48
CA GLY A 138 17.39 12.07 -3.17
C GLY A 138 17.05 11.65 -4.60
N LYS A 139 17.49 10.50 -5.07
CA LYS A 139 17.15 10.01 -6.41
C LYS A 139 15.70 9.57 -6.47
N LYS A 140 14.91 10.14 -7.38
CA LYS A 140 13.51 9.75 -7.60
C LYS A 140 13.46 8.34 -8.18
N THR A 141 12.67 7.46 -7.56
CA THR A 141 12.73 6.02 -7.82
C THR A 141 11.45 5.38 -8.35
N LEU A 142 10.29 6.00 -8.25
CA LEU A 142 9.06 5.47 -8.83
C LEU A 142 9.20 5.32 -10.36
N ARG A 143 8.90 4.13 -10.90
CA ARG A 143 9.09 3.80 -12.33
C ARG A 143 7.82 3.36 -13.02
N ARG A 144 7.04 2.51 -12.39
CA ARG A 144 5.87 1.87 -12.97
C ARG A 144 4.73 1.79 -11.97
N TYR A 145 3.55 1.53 -12.45
CA TYR A 145 2.40 1.18 -11.61
C TYR A 145 1.55 0.12 -12.30
N SER A 146 0.88 -0.71 -11.53
CA SER A 146 0.02 -1.77 -12.06
C SER A 146 -1.37 -1.26 -12.47
N VAL A 147 -2.11 -2.06 -13.23
CA VAL A 147 -3.58 -1.98 -13.16
C VAL A 147 -4.02 -2.35 -11.73
N PRO A 148 -5.15 -1.82 -11.23
CA PRO A 148 -5.67 -2.25 -9.94
C PRO A 148 -6.03 -3.74 -9.94
N LEU A 149 -5.42 -4.53 -9.04
CA LEU A 149 -5.74 -5.93 -8.80
C LEU A 149 -6.98 -6.03 -7.90
N ASN A 150 -8.00 -6.76 -8.36
CA ASN A 150 -9.21 -6.99 -7.57
C ASN A 150 -9.12 -8.34 -6.86
N LEU A 151 -8.89 -8.34 -5.54
CA LEU A 151 -8.72 -9.57 -4.76
C LEU A 151 -9.96 -10.47 -4.80
N GLY A 152 -11.16 -9.90 -4.75
CA GLY A 152 -12.41 -10.66 -4.78
C GLY A 152 -12.75 -11.28 -6.15
N LYS A 153 -12.04 -10.90 -7.22
CA LYS A 153 -12.17 -11.52 -8.55
C LYS A 153 -11.06 -12.52 -8.87
N THR A 154 -9.92 -12.37 -8.21
CA THR A 154 -8.70 -13.13 -8.54
C THR A 154 -8.48 -14.27 -7.56
N PHE A 155 -8.89 -14.12 -6.31
CA PHE A 155 -8.67 -15.11 -5.25
C PHE A 155 -10.01 -15.59 -4.68
N ASP A 156 -10.01 -16.75 -4.03
CA ASP A 156 -11.18 -17.27 -3.30
C ASP A 156 -11.51 -16.39 -2.08
N ASP A 157 -12.67 -16.60 -1.48
CA ASP A 157 -13.15 -15.77 -0.36
C ASP A 157 -12.45 -16.07 0.97
N THR A 158 -11.40 -16.89 1.00
CA THR A 158 -10.71 -17.30 2.25
C THR A 158 -9.41 -16.55 2.52
N TRP A 159 -8.91 -15.75 1.57
CA TRP A 159 -7.64 -15.03 1.73
C TRP A 159 -7.59 -14.15 3.00
N HIS A 160 -8.70 -13.58 3.43
CA HIS A 160 -8.75 -12.69 4.58
C HIS A 160 -8.59 -13.40 5.94
N ILE A 161 -8.79 -14.72 5.99
CA ILE A 161 -8.66 -15.57 7.20
C ILE A 161 -7.50 -16.58 7.10
N SER A 162 -6.67 -16.50 6.07
CA SER A 162 -5.54 -17.42 5.88
C SER A 162 -4.59 -17.41 7.08
N GLN A 163 -4.11 -18.59 7.49
CA GLN A 163 -3.05 -18.72 8.49
C GLN A 163 -1.66 -18.70 7.84
N ALA A 164 -1.57 -19.00 6.54
CA ALA A 164 -0.35 -18.93 5.75
C ALA A 164 -0.17 -17.52 5.17
N ASP A 165 1.05 -17.17 4.81
CA ASP A 165 1.35 -15.96 4.06
C ASP A 165 0.72 -15.98 2.66
N LEU A 166 0.27 -14.83 2.21
CA LEU A 166 -0.47 -14.66 0.96
C LEU A 166 0.47 -14.33 -0.22
N TRP A 167 1.56 -15.08 -0.37
CA TRP A 167 2.55 -14.90 -1.45
C TRP A 167 1.93 -14.87 -2.85
N GLY A 168 0.82 -15.61 -3.05
CA GLY A 168 0.11 -15.58 -4.33
C GLY A 168 -0.43 -14.20 -4.70
N ILE A 169 -0.74 -13.32 -3.71
CA ILE A 169 -1.16 -11.93 -3.95
C ILE A 169 0.03 -11.09 -4.41
N ASP A 170 1.17 -11.21 -3.73
CA ASP A 170 2.41 -10.50 -4.07
C ASP A 170 2.91 -10.91 -5.47
N GLU A 171 2.97 -12.21 -5.74
CA GLU A 171 3.32 -12.74 -7.06
C GLU A 171 2.38 -12.27 -8.18
N GLU A 172 1.07 -12.14 -7.91
CA GLU A 172 0.12 -11.66 -8.90
C GLU A 172 0.30 -10.16 -9.14
N LEU A 173 0.59 -9.36 -8.11
CA LEU A 173 0.94 -7.94 -8.25
C LEU A 173 2.16 -7.74 -9.14
N ASP A 174 3.16 -8.61 -9.08
CA ASP A 174 4.33 -8.55 -9.96
C ASP A 174 4.02 -8.94 -11.41
N LYS A 175 3.06 -9.85 -11.63
CA LYS A 175 2.72 -10.43 -12.97
C LYS A 175 1.73 -9.58 -13.76
N ILE A 176 0.80 -8.89 -13.09
CA ILE A 176 -0.22 -8.10 -13.79
C ILE A 176 0.40 -6.96 -14.61
N LYS A 177 -0.39 -6.42 -15.54
CA LYS A 177 0.07 -5.35 -16.43
C LYS A 177 0.50 -4.10 -15.65
N HIS A 178 1.70 -3.61 -15.97
CA HIS A 178 2.24 -2.35 -15.48
C HIS A 178 2.39 -1.32 -16.60
N PHE A 179 2.32 -0.04 -16.22
CA PHE A 179 2.55 1.11 -17.09
C PHE A 179 3.77 1.88 -16.63
N ASP A 180 4.66 2.21 -17.55
CA ASP A 180 5.77 3.13 -17.27
C ASP A 180 5.23 4.55 -17.02
N ILE A 181 5.72 5.21 -15.97
CA ILE A 181 5.29 6.59 -15.67
C ILE A 181 5.97 7.60 -16.60
N MET A 182 7.17 7.29 -17.11
CA MET A 182 7.93 8.15 -18.00
C MET A 182 8.98 7.39 -18.82
N SER A 183 9.53 8.03 -19.86
CA SER A 183 10.59 7.47 -20.69
C SER A 183 11.94 7.40 -19.95
N LYS A 184 12.84 6.51 -20.41
CA LYS A 184 14.23 6.44 -19.91
C LYS A 184 15.00 7.75 -20.05
N GLN A 185 14.73 8.52 -21.13
CA GLN A 185 15.35 9.83 -21.35
C GLN A 185 14.88 10.87 -20.32
N SER A 186 13.61 10.82 -19.94
CA SER A 186 13.04 11.68 -18.89
C SER A 186 13.62 11.33 -17.51
N ILE A 187 13.76 10.02 -17.20
CA ILE A 187 14.37 9.56 -15.95
C ILE A 187 15.79 10.13 -15.77
N ALA A 188 16.59 10.14 -16.84
CA ALA A 188 17.97 10.62 -16.79
C ALA A 188 18.10 12.14 -16.49
N LYS A 189 17.01 12.90 -16.63
CA LYS A 189 16.94 14.35 -16.40
C LYS A 189 16.29 14.73 -15.06
N LEU A 190 15.90 13.74 -14.26
CA LEU A 190 15.23 14.02 -12.99
C LEU A 190 16.16 14.76 -12.03
N ARG A 191 15.65 15.82 -11.43
CA ARG A 191 16.30 16.53 -10.33
C ARG A 191 16.24 15.66 -9.05
N LEU A 192 17.28 15.73 -8.24
CA LEU A 192 17.27 15.13 -6.91
C LEU A 192 16.23 15.83 -6.01
N ALA A 193 15.71 15.10 -5.05
CA ALA A 193 14.93 15.67 -3.96
C ALA A 193 15.79 16.63 -3.14
N ASP A 194 15.23 17.76 -2.73
CA ASP A 194 15.91 18.74 -1.90
C ASP A 194 16.24 18.16 -0.51
N LYS A 195 17.19 18.83 0.17
CA LYS A 195 17.58 18.42 1.53
C LYS A 195 16.36 18.33 2.47
N ILE A 196 15.49 19.35 2.43
CA ILE A 196 14.29 19.39 3.29
C ILE A 196 13.29 18.28 2.94
N GLU A 197 13.12 17.93 1.66
CA GLU A 197 12.27 16.80 1.25
C GLU A 197 12.83 15.47 1.80
N ARG A 198 14.15 15.26 1.72
CA ARG A 198 14.82 14.06 2.23
C ARG A 198 14.70 13.95 3.75
N GLU A 199 14.90 15.05 4.47
CA GLU A 199 14.72 15.11 5.92
C GLU A 199 13.27 14.76 6.32
N ALA A 200 12.28 15.28 5.60
CA ALA A 200 10.87 14.92 5.80
C ALA A 200 10.60 13.43 5.53
N GLY A 201 11.20 12.86 4.47
CA GLY A 201 11.07 11.44 4.14
C GLY A 201 11.68 10.50 5.19
N GLN A 202 12.63 10.96 5.98
CA GLN A 202 13.26 10.19 7.06
C GLN A 202 12.47 10.21 8.38
N ILE A 203 11.43 11.05 8.49
CA ILE A 203 10.56 11.06 9.67
C ILE A 203 9.74 9.78 9.69
N VAL A 204 9.84 9.03 10.78
CA VAL A 204 9.15 7.74 10.97
C VAL A 204 8.20 7.79 12.15
N GLU A 205 7.10 7.04 12.04
CA GLU A 205 6.07 6.93 13.07
C GLU A 205 6.46 5.90 14.15
N TRP A 206 7.01 4.78 13.72
CA TRP A 206 7.42 3.67 14.58
C TRP A 206 8.94 3.48 14.50
N LYS A 207 9.56 3.17 15.63
CA LYS A 207 10.99 2.85 15.72
C LYS A 207 11.17 1.35 15.92
N LYS A 208 12.23 0.80 15.30
CA LYS A 208 12.64 -0.60 15.43
C LYS A 208 13.14 -0.91 16.83
#